data_ef962507d55d6496986ec18918e15be2
#
_entry.id   ef962507d55d6496986ec18918e15be2
#
_cell.length_a   1.000
_cell.length_b   1.000
_cell.length_c   1.000
_cell.angle_alpha   90.00
_cell.angle_beta   90.00
_cell.angle_gamma   90.00
#
_symmetry.space_group_name_H-M   'P 1'
#
loop_
_entity.id
_entity.type
_entity.pdbx_description
1 polymer ?
#
loop_
_entity_poly.entity_id
_entity_poly.type
_entity_poly.pdbx_seq_one_letter_code
_entity_poly.pdbx_strand_id
1 'polypeptide(L)'
;MYRMKKLLIIFLLLLVYKGFSQENYLGEGPFNQLIIRGVTLINGDGSPPRGPVDIVVENNIIVTIKVVGYPGVEIEEKNRPKLKKDGKELDATGMYLLPGFIDMHGHIGGKSQGANPSYVFKLWMAHGITTVRQPSGINAKELKLLSSKNKIVAPRIFDYVGFGSGSKKHISTPEMAREWVRNNAKNGADGIKFFGSEPEIMTAALDENKKLGLGSACHHAQLSVARWNVLHSARAGLTSMEHWYGLP
;
A
#
# COMPACT_ATOMS: atom_id res chain seq x y z
N MET A 1 -30.58 18.31 -46.23
CA MET A 1 -31.16 18.48 -44.89
C MET A 1 -31.06 17.23 -44.00
N TYR A 2 -31.32 16.03 -44.49
CA TYR A 2 -31.28 14.78 -43.69
C TYR A 2 -29.86 14.35 -43.23
N ARG A 3 -28.83 14.57 -44.05
CA ARG A 3 -27.42 14.28 -43.69
C ARG A 3 -26.85 15.20 -42.61
N MET A 4 -27.22 16.48 -42.62
CA MET A 4 -26.80 17.43 -41.58
C MET A 4 -27.38 17.11 -40.21
N LYS A 5 -28.64 16.67 -40.12
CA LYS A 5 -29.28 16.26 -38.88
C LYS A 5 -28.60 15.03 -38.26
N LYS A 6 -28.17 14.05 -39.07
CA LYS A 6 -27.42 12.87 -38.57
C LYS A 6 -26.03 13.25 -38.05
N LEU A 7 -25.31 14.17 -38.71
CA LEU A 7 -24.02 14.65 -38.22
C LEU A 7 -24.18 15.41 -36.90
N LEU A 8 -25.22 16.22 -36.74
CA LEU A 8 -25.47 16.97 -35.51
C LEU A 8 -25.77 16.05 -34.32
N ILE A 9 -26.55 14.97 -34.56
CA ILE A 9 -26.87 13.97 -33.53
C ILE A 9 -25.63 13.18 -33.12
N ILE A 10 -24.75 12.82 -34.06
CA ILE A 10 -23.47 12.14 -33.75
C ILE A 10 -22.54 13.07 -32.97
N PHE A 11 -22.49 14.36 -33.33
CA PHE A 11 -21.70 15.35 -32.60
C PHE A 11 -22.22 15.62 -31.20
N LEU A 12 -23.56 15.65 -30.99
CA LEU A 12 -24.16 15.74 -29.66
C LEU A 12 -23.90 14.47 -28.82
N LEU A 13 -23.97 13.28 -29.42
CA LEU A 13 -23.62 12.03 -28.71
C LEU A 13 -22.15 11.96 -28.32
N LEU A 14 -21.24 12.48 -29.13
CA LEU A 14 -19.81 12.58 -28.80
C LEU A 14 -19.52 13.63 -27.70
N LEU A 15 -20.32 14.69 -27.61
CA LEU A 15 -20.22 15.68 -26.52
C LEU A 15 -20.74 15.13 -25.19
N VAL A 16 -21.79 14.30 -25.22
CA VAL A 16 -22.30 13.63 -24.02
C VAL A 16 -21.31 12.57 -23.51
N TYR A 17 -20.57 11.88 -24.40
CA TYR A 17 -19.53 10.92 -24.00
C TYR A 17 -18.30 11.56 -23.35
N LYS A 18 -18.02 12.84 -23.58
CA LYS A 18 -16.96 13.58 -22.89
C LYS A 18 -17.38 14.08 -21.50
N GLY A 19 -18.65 13.99 -21.14
CA GLY A 19 -19.18 14.45 -19.85
C GLY A 19 -19.01 13.47 -18.68
N PHE A 20 -18.61 12.23 -18.92
CA PHE A 20 -18.18 11.29 -17.88
C PHE A 20 -16.64 11.28 -17.77
N SER A 21 -16.04 12.42 -17.64
CA SER A 21 -14.75 12.53 -16.97
C SER A 21 -14.99 11.99 -15.56
N GLN A 22 -14.45 10.82 -15.23
CA GLN A 22 -14.30 10.43 -13.83
C GLN A 22 -13.63 11.61 -13.14
N GLU A 23 -14.40 12.38 -12.36
CA GLU A 23 -13.79 13.29 -11.42
C GLU A 23 -12.83 12.43 -10.60
N ASN A 24 -11.55 12.71 -10.73
CA ASN A 24 -10.55 12.11 -9.87
C ASN A 24 -10.83 12.66 -8.47
N TYR A 25 -11.74 11.99 -7.75
CA TYR A 25 -12.02 12.33 -6.36
C TYR A 25 -10.74 12.08 -5.58
N LEU A 26 -10.06 13.15 -5.25
CA LEU A 26 -8.77 13.12 -4.53
C LEU A 26 -8.98 12.95 -3.01
N GLY A 27 -10.23 12.90 -2.56
CA GLY A 27 -10.54 12.92 -1.13
C GLY A 27 -10.38 14.32 -0.54
N GLU A 28 -10.71 14.47 0.73
CA GLU A 28 -10.45 15.68 1.48
C GLU A 28 -9.01 15.68 2.02
N GLY A 29 -8.40 16.85 2.10
CA GLY A 29 -7.04 17.02 2.63
C GLY A 29 -5.95 17.16 1.54
N PRO A 30 -4.66 17.09 1.91
CA PRO A 30 -4.17 16.90 3.29
C PRO A 30 -4.50 18.10 4.21
N PHE A 31 -4.73 17.82 5.49
CA PHE A 31 -4.99 18.84 6.51
C PHE A 31 -3.72 19.13 7.32
N ASN A 32 -3.48 20.40 7.69
CA ASN A 32 -2.39 20.76 8.59
C ASN A 32 -2.61 20.18 10.00
N GLN A 33 -3.87 20.09 10.40
CA GLN A 33 -4.31 19.40 11.61
C GLN A 33 -5.62 18.68 11.35
N LEU A 34 -5.72 17.43 11.81
CA LEU A 34 -6.96 16.66 11.88
C LEU A 34 -7.18 16.26 13.33
N ILE A 35 -8.36 16.51 13.88
CA ILE A 35 -8.76 16.00 15.19
C ILE A 35 -9.88 15.01 15.01
N ILE A 36 -9.69 13.77 15.46
CA ILE A 36 -10.71 12.74 15.52
C ILE A 36 -11.27 12.73 16.92
N ARG A 37 -12.56 13.02 17.05
CA ARG A 37 -13.24 13.31 18.31
C ARG A 37 -13.98 12.11 18.89
N GLY A 38 -13.79 11.84 20.18
CA GLY A 38 -14.67 10.99 21.00
C GLY A 38 -14.64 9.50 20.68
N VAL A 39 -13.58 9.00 20.05
CA VAL A 39 -13.49 7.59 19.66
C VAL A 39 -13.20 6.66 20.84
N THR A 40 -13.55 5.38 20.69
CA THR A 40 -12.96 4.29 21.47
C THR A 40 -11.73 3.79 20.73
N LEU A 41 -10.55 4.00 21.30
CA LEU A 41 -9.27 3.59 20.70
C LEU A 41 -8.95 2.13 21.01
N ILE A 42 -8.67 1.34 19.99
CA ILE A 42 -8.06 0.01 20.06
C ILE A 42 -6.65 0.14 19.49
N ASN A 43 -5.64 0.22 20.36
CA ASN A 43 -4.29 0.64 20.00
C ASN A 43 -3.48 -0.41 19.21
N GLY A 44 -3.92 -1.68 19.19
CA GLY A 44 -3.24 -2.77 18.48
C GLY A 44 -2.01 -3.36 19.19
N ASP A 45 -1.75 -2.94 20.42
CA ASP A 45 -0.63 -3.41 21.26
C ASP A 45 -1.03 -4.44 22.31
N GLY A 46 -2.28 -4.94 22.24
CA GLY A 46 -2.85 -5.87 23.22
C GLY A 46 -3.45 -5.20 24.45
N SER A 47 -3.36 -3.87 24.58
CA SER A 47 -4.02 -3.14 25.68
C SER A 47 -5.55 -3.14 25.49
N PRO A 48 -6.33 -3.05 26.58
CA PRO A 48 -7.78 -2.92 26.49
C PRO A 48 -8.21 -1.68 25.71
N PRO A 49 -9.35 -1.71 25.01
CA PRO A 49 -9.94 -0.53 24.40
C PRO A 49 -10.13 0.60 25.43
N ARG A 50 -9.87 1.83 25.04
CA ARG A 50 -10.03 3.00 25.91
C ARG A 50 -10.75 4.13 25.19
N GLY A 51 -11.62 4.83 25.88
CA GLY A 51 -12.38 5.96 25.33
C GLY A 51 -13.31 6.60 26.37
N PRO A 52 -13.90 7.76 26.04
CA PRO A 52 -13.69 8.50 24.81
C PRO A 52 -12.31 9.17 24.76
N VAL A 53 -11.65 9.13 23.59
CA VAL A 53 -10.39 9.82 23.35
C VAL A 53 -10.49 10.75 22.13
N ASP A 54 -9.76 11.85 22.18
CA ASP A 54 -9.51 12.71 21.02
C ASP A 54 -8.10 12.44 20.49
N ILE A 55 -7.96 12.29 19.19
CA ILE A 55 -6.68 12.05 18.54
C ILE A 55 -6.34 13.24 17.65
N VAL A 56 -5.19 13.84 17.87
CA VAL A 56 -4.69 14.96 17.07
C VAL A 56 -3.60 14.47 16.14
N VAL A 57 -3.81 14.69 14.85
CA VAL A 57 -2.82 14.43 13.78
C VAL A 57 -2.36 15.77 13.24
N GLU A 58 -1.05 15.99 13.17
CA GLU A 58 -0.45 17.17 12.54
C GLU A 58 0.63 16.72 11.57
N ASN A 59 0.61 17.28 10.37
CA ASN A 59 1.61 16.96 9.34
C ASN A 59 1.86 15.46 9.17
N ASN A 60 0.79 14.65 9.14
CA ASN A 60 0.85 13.21 8.97
C ASN A 60 1.43 12.42 10.18
N ILE A 61 1.49 13.04 11.36
CA ILE A 61 1.97 12.43 12.60
C ILE A 61 0.87 12.54 13.67
N ILE A 62 0.62 11.46 14.40
CA ILE A 62 -0.22 11.48 15.60
C ILE A 62 0.60 12.18 16.70
N VAL A 63 0.21 13.40 17.06
CA VAL A 63 0.92 14.22 18.07
C VAL A 63 0.30 14.12 19.44
N THR A 64 -0.97 13.76 19.54
CA THR A 64 -1.68 13.66 20.83
C THR A 64 -2.74 12.58 20.79
N ILE A 65 -2.81 11.78 21.83
CA ILE A 65 -3.92 10.89 22.16
C ILE A 65 -4.39 11.29 23.55
N LYS A 66 -5.55 11.94 23.65
CA LYS A 66 -6.05 12.51 24.92
C LYS A 66 -7.34 11.84 25.34
N VAL A 67 -7.35 11.23 26.52
CA VAL A 67 -8.58 10.81 27.19
C VAL A 67 -9.34 12.09 27.58
N VAL A 68 -10.58 12.21 27.15
CA VAL A 68 -11.40 13.42 27.33
C VAL A 68 -12.60 13.20 28.26
N GLY A 69 -12.84 11.98 28.69
CA GLY A 69 -13.94 11.63 29.59
C GLY A 69 -13.93 10.14 29.94
N TYR A 70 -15.06 9.69 30.42
CA TYR A 70 -15.31 8.27 30.76
C TYR A 70 -16.60 7.81 30.05
N PRO A 71 -16.75 6.52 29.74
CA PRO A 71 -17.98 5.99 29.15
C PRO A 71 -19.22 6.38 29.97
N GLY A 72 -20.24 6.93 29.30
CA GLY A 72 -21.49 7.35 29.93
C GLY A 72 -21.45 8.67 30.72
N VAL A 73 -20.31 9.37 30.72
CA VAL A 73 -20.16 10.70 31.36
C VAL A 73 -20.01 11.75 30.27
N GLU A 74 -20.69 12.90 30.45
CA GLU A 74 -20.59 14.02 29.54
C GLU A 74 -19.14 14.54 29.45
N ILE A 75 -18.69 14.82 28.22
CA ILE A 75 -17.34 15.28 27.95
C ILE A 75 -17.30 16.81 28.15
N GLU A 76 -16.40 17.28 29.02
CA GLU A 76 -16.16 18.70 29.21
C GLU A 76 -15.32 19.30 28.07
N GLU A 77 -15.91 20.14 27.25
CA GLU A 77 -15.26 20.77 26.09
C GLU A 77 -13.95 21.52 26.44
N LYS A 78 -13.86 22.10 27.65
CA LYS A 78 -12.63 22.80 28.11
C LYS A 78 -11.41 21.89 28.18
N ASN A 79 -11.62 20.56 28.29
CA ASN A 79 -10.55 19.56 28.42
C ASN A 79 -10.10 19.00 27.05
N ARG A 80 -10.79 19.36 25.98
CA ARG A 80 -10.52 18.83 24.64
C ARG A 80 -9.37 19.59 23.93
N PRO A 81 -8.61 18.93 23.03
CA PRO A 81 -7.67 19.62 22.16
C PRO A 81 -8.35 20.69 21.32
N LYS A 82 -7.72 21.86 21.19
CA LYS A 82 -8.26 22.95 20.38
C LYS A 82 -7.95 22.78 18.91
N LEU A 83 -8.96 23.02 18.06
CA LEU A 83 -8.78 23.03 16.61
C LEU A 83 -8.01 24.29 16.19
N LYS A 84 -7.00 24.12 15.32
CA LYS A 84 -6.29 25.23 14.67
C LYS A 84 -7.17 25.86 13.58
N LYS A 85 -6.88 27.11 13.19
CA LYS A 85 -7.67 27.86 12.22
C LYS A 85 -7.95 27.12 10.91
N ASP A 86 -6.96 26.40 10.38
CA ASP A 86 -7.05 25.67 9.11
C ASP A 86 -7.09 24.14 9.35
N GLY A 87 -7.50 23.72 10.53
CA GLY A 87 -7.68 22.32 10.88
C GLY A 87 -9.04 21.77 10.47
N LYS A 88 -9.14 20.47 10.44
CA LYS A 88 -10.39 19.72 10.26
C LYS A 88 -10.65 18.89 11.51
N GLU A 89 -11.90 18.83 11.92
CA GLU A 89 -12.32 17.83 12.91
C GLU A 89 -13.34 16.86 12.33
N LEU A 90 -13.29 15.67 12.85
CA LEU A 90 -14.21 14.58 12.55
C LEU A 90 -14.83 14.11 13.85
N ASP A 91 -16.13 14.28 13.99
CA ASP A 91 -16.87 13.66 15.09
C ASP A 91 -16.98 12.15 14.82
N ALA A 92 -16.38 11.38 15.70
CA ALA A 92 -16.36 9.91 15.65
C ALA A 92 -16.87 9.32 17.00
N THR A 93 -17.70 10.10 17.70
CA THR A 93 -18.32 9.68 18.94
C THR A 93 -19.10 8.35 18.75
N GLY A 94 -18.82 7.37 19.61
CA GLY A 94 -19.42 6.05 19.52
C GLY A 94 -18.75 5.10 18.50
N MET A 95 -17.76 5.59 17.74
CA MET A 95 -16.99 4.78 16.80
C MET A 95 -15.72 4.21 17.45
N TYR A 96 -15.15 3.19 16.81
CA TYR A 96 -13.88 2.60 17.17
C TYR A 96 -12.80 3.03 16.21
N LEU A 97 -11.63 3.38 16.74
CA LEU A 97 -10.45 3.69 15.93
C LEU A 97 -9.36 2.64 16.16
N LEU A 98 -8.86 2.11 15.06
CA LEU A 98 -7.77 1.13 15.03
C LEU A 98 -6.64 1.65 14.15
N PRO A 99 -5.39 1.15 14.34
CA PRO A 99 -4.37 1.29 13.30
C PRO A 99 -4.87 0.73 11.97
N GLY A 100 -4.52 1.41 10.87
CA GLY A 100 -4.88 0.91 9.54
C GLY A 100 -4.25 -0.46 9.26
N PHE A 101 -4.99 -1.32 8.57
CA PHE A 101 -4.51 -2.66 8.23
C PHE A 101 -3.39 -2.60 7.18
N ILE A 102 -2.51 -3.59 7.23
CA ILE A 102 -1.40 -3.77 6.28
C ILE A 102 -1.64 -5.06 5.52
N ASP A 103 -1.85 -4.95 4.19
CA ASP A 103 -1.90 -6.13 3.33
C ASP A 103 -0.48 -6.46 2.84
N MET A 104 0.03 -7.60 3.27
CA MET A 104 1.39 -8.05 2.96
C MET A 104 1.49 -8.75 1.60
N HIS A 105 0.39 -8.95 0.89
CA HIS A 105 0.38 -9.59 -0.43
C HIS A 105 -0.72 -9.01 -1.33
N GLY A 106 -0.76 -7.69 -1.44
CA GLY A 106 -1.79 -7.00 -2.21
C GLY A 106 -1.34 -6.62 -3.61
N HIS A 107 -1.99 -7.17 -4.64
CA HIS A 107 -1.75 -6.78 -6.02
C HIS A 107 -2.55 -5.52 -6.39
N ILE A 108 -1.87 -4.45 -6.75
CA ILE A 108 -2.47 -3.12 -6.98
C ILE A 108 -3.18 -2.97 -8.34
N GLY A 109 -3.48 -4.06 -9.02
CA GLY A 109 -4.15 -4.03 -10.31
C GLY A 109 -3.20 -3.92 -11.50
N GLY A 110 -3.69 -3.42 -12.61
CA GLY A 110 -2.99 -3.32 -13.89
C GLY A 110 -3.57 -4.24 -14.95
N LYS A 111 -3.01 -4.17 -16.16
CA LYS A 111 -3.52 -4.92 -17.32
C LYS A 111 -3.56 -6.44 -17.09
N SER A 112 -2.54 -6.98 -16.45
CA SER A 112 -2.45 -8.42 -16.15
C SER A 112 -3.51 -8.93 -15.18
N GLN A 113 -4.11 -8.05 -14.41
CA GLN A 113 -5.16 -8.37 -13.42
C GLN A 113 -6.54 -7.84 -13.83
N GLY A 114 -6.64 -7.18 -14.97
CA GLY A 114 -7.90 -6.65 -15.49
C GLY A 114 -8.53 -5.55 -14.64
N ALA A 115 -7.78 -4.95 -13.71
CA ALA A 115 -8.30 -3.97 -12.77
C ALA A 115 -7.52 -2.65 -12.82
N ASN A 116 -8.24 -1.53 -12.75
CA ASN A 116 -7.63 -0.21 -12.65
C ASN A 116 -7.06 0.01 -11.23
N PRO A 117 -5.78 0.38 -11.08
CA PRO A 117 -5.18 0.65 -9.75
C PRO A 117 -5.97 1.64 -8.90
N SER A 118 -6.50 2.71 -9.48
CA SER A 118 -7.30 3.71 -8.74
C SER A 118 -8.55 3.10 -8.11
N TYR A 119 -9.21 2.17 -8.80
CA TYR A 119 -10.35 1.43 -8.25
C TYR A 119 -9.92 0.53 -7.09
N VAL A 120 -8.85 -0.24 -7.30
CA VAL A 120 -8.30 -1.16 -6.28
C VAL A 120 -7.90 -0.40 -5.03
N PHE A 121 -7.24 0.75 -5.16
CA PHE A 121 -6.84 1.58 -4.02
C PHE A 121 -8.03 2.10 -3.21
N LYS A 122 -9.06 2.61 -3.89
CA LYS A 122 -10.27 3.09 -3.21
C LYS A 122 -10.98 1.96 -2.47
N LEU A 123 -11.03 0.77 -3.08
CA LEU A 123 -11.63 -0.40 -2.45
C LEU A 123 -10.85 -0.81 -1.19
N TRP A 124 -9.54 -0.87 -1.25
CA TRP A 124 -8.72 -1.17 -0.07
C TRP A 124 -8.85 -0.13 1.03
N MET A 125 -8.77 1.16 0.68
CA MET A 125 -8.94 2.25 1.65
C MET A 125 -10.31 2.17 2.33
N ALA A 126 -11.37 1.87 1.59
CA ALA A 126 -12.73 1.69 2.13
C ALA A 126 -12.84 0.49 3.10
N HIS A 127 -11.94 -0.49 3.00
CA HIS A 127 -11.85 -1.63 3.92
C HIS A 127 -10.79 -1.45 5.03
N GLY A 128 -10.23 -0.24 5.18
CA GLY A 128 -9.26 0.06 6.22
C GLY A 128 -7.84 -0.42 5.94
N ILE A 129 -7.54 -0.87 4.72
CA ILE A 129 -6.17 -1.21 4.31
C ILE A 129 -5.45 0.07 3.92
N THR A 130 -4.56 0.55 4.77
CA THR A 130 -3.84 1.81 4.63
C THR A 130 -2.38 1.64 4.17
N THR A 131 -1.91 0.41 4.14
CA THR A 131 -0.57 0.05 3.65
C THR A 131 -0.66 -1.26 2.89
N VAL A 132 0.06 -1.37 1.78
CA VAL A 132 0.12 -2.57 0.97
C VAL A 132 1.55 -2.88 0.55
N ARG A 133 1.93 -4.14 0.64
CA ARG A 133 3.11 -4.67 -0.02
C ARG A 133 2.68 -5.25 -1.36
N GLN A 134 3.14 -4.64 -2.45
CA GLN A 134 2.91 -5.09 -3.83
C GLN A 134 3.96 -6.14 -4.22
N PRO A 135 3.64 -7.44 -4.26
CA PRO A 135 4.61 -8.50 -4.50
C PRO A 135 4.76 -8.80 -5.99
N SER A 136 5.33 -7.87 -6.77
CA SER A 136 5.45 -8.00 -8.23
C SER A 136 4.14 -7.72 -8.99
N GLY A 137 4.23 -7.59 -10.28
CA GLY A 137 3.12 -7.31 -11.18
C GLY A 137 3.41 -6.08 -12.03
N ILE A 138 2.77 -4.96 -11.75
CA ILE A 138 3.06 -3.70 -12.44
C ILE A 138 4.23 -2.97 -11.79
N ASN A 139 4.87 -2.08 -12.53
CA ASN A 139 5.83 -1.13 -11.97
C ASN A 139 5.06 -0.11 -11.11
N ALA A 140 5.20 -0.22 -9.80
CA ALA A 140 4.48 0.61 -8.84
C ALA A 140 5.21 1.90 -8.47
N LYS A 141 6.41 2.17 -9.01
CA LYS A 141 7.26 3.31 -8.64
C LYS A 141 6.54 4.66 -8.72
N GLU A 142 5.82 4.92 -9.81
CA GLU A 142 5.07 6.17 -9.98
C GLU A 142 3.90 6.25 -9.02
N LEU A 143 3.12 5.19 -8.89
CA LEU A 143 1.97 5.13 -7.97
C LEU A 143 2.40 5.29 -6.51
N LYS A 144 3.51 4.67 -6.11
CA LYS A 144 4.15 4.85 -4.80
C LYS A 144 4.51 6.32 -4.56
N LEU A 145 5.11 7.00 -5.53
CA LEU A 145 5.47 8.40 -5.44
C LEU A 145 4.23 9.30 -5.35
N LEU A 146 3.20 9.04 -6.15
CA LEU A 146 1.95 9.79 -6.12
C LEU A 146 1.22 9.61 -4.78
N SER A 147 1.16 8.37 -4.26
CA SER A 147 0.61 8.08 -2.94
C SER A 147 1.37 8.82 -1.84
N SER A 148 2.70 8.74 -1.81
CA SER A 148 3.53 9.40 -0.78
C SER A 148 3.42 10.92 -0.78
N LYS A 149 3.02 11.51 -1.91
CA LYS A 149 2.78 12.96 -2.07
C LYS A 149 1.32 13.36 -1.94
N ASN A 150 0.44 12.45 -1.53
CA ASN A 150 -1.01 12.68 -1.44
C ASN A 150 -1.63 13.20 -2.77
N LYS A 151 -1.11 12.73 -3.91
CA LYS A 151 -1.63 13.09 -5.24
C LYS A 151 -2.70 12.13 -5.75
N ILE A 152 -2.88 11.01 -5.09
CA ILE A 152 -3.92 10.02 -5.35
C ILE A 152 -4.45 9.48 -4.03
N VAL A 153 -5.70 9.03 -4.02
CA VAL A 153 -6.26 8.26 -2.89
C VAL A 153 -5.77 6.82 -3.02
N ALA A 154 -4.80 6.48 -2.21
CA ALA A 154 -4.17 5.16 -2.23
C ALA A 154 -3.58 4.81 -0.86
N PRO A 155 -3.46 3.53 -0.50
CA PRO A 155 -2.65 3.12 0.63
C PRO A 155 -1.17 3.46 0.40
N ARG A 156 -0.36 3.45 1.45
CA ARG A 156 1.10 3.46 1.32
C ARG A 156 1.54 2.18 0.59
N ILE A 157 2.39 2.32 -0.43
CA ILE A 157 2.81 1.22 -1.29
C ILE A 157 4.26 0.86 -1.00
N PHE A 158 4.51 -0.40 -0.66
CA PHE A 158 5.84 -1.01 -0.66
C PHE A 158 5.97 -1.85 -1.93
N ASP A 159 6.89 -1.45 -2.82
CA ASP A 159 7.06 -2.04 -4.15
C ASP A 159 8.14 -3.14 -4.11
N TYR A 160 7.71 -4.39 -4.22
CA TYR A 160 8.59 -5.55 -4.34
C TYR A 160 8.67 -5.97 -5.81
N VAL A 161 9.81 -5.71 -6.43
CA VAL A 161 10.03 -5.98 -7.84
C VAL A 161 10.26 -7.47 -8.08
N GLY A 162 9.57 -8.04 -9.07
CA GLY A 162 9.77 -9.44 -9.45
C GLY A 162 11.19 -9.71 -9.92
N PHE A 163 11.87 -10.72 -9.34
CA PHE A 163 13.25 -11.06 -9.70
C PHE A 163 13.37 -11.36 -11.20
N GLY A 164 14.31 -10.69 -11.85
CA GLY A 164 14.49 -10.75 -13.29
C GLY A 164 13.62 -9.80 -14.11
N SER A 165 12.61 -9.15 -13.54
CA SER A 165 11.77 -8.19 -14.27
C SER A 165 12.61 -7.05 -14.85
N GLY A 166 12.34 -6.69 -16.10
CA GLY A 166 13.06 -5.62 -16.81
C GLY A 166 14.49 -5.97 -17.22
N SER A 167 14.98 -7.18 -16.93
CA SER A 167 16.27 -7.64 -17.40
C SER A 167 16.22 -7.94 -18.89
N LYS A 168 17.23 -7.44 -19.65
CA LYS A 168 17.37 -7.74 -21.09
C LYS A 168 17.91 -9.15 -21.35
N LYS A 169 18.56 -9.76 -20.35
CA LYS A 169 19.16 -11.10 -20.42
C LYS A 169 18.67 -11.92 -19.24
N HIS A 170 18.62 -13.23 -19.44
CA HIS A 170 18.37 -14.16 -18.32
C HIS A 170 19.49 -14.00 -17.27
N ILE A 171 19.09 -13.91 -16.01
CA ILE A 171 20.04 -13.84 -14.88
C ILE A 171 20.54 -15.25 -14.61
N SER A 172 21.77 -15.52 -15.02
CA SER A 172 22.36 -16.86 -15.00
C SER A 172 23.61 -17.00 -14.13
N THR A 173 24.06 -15.87 -13.52
CA THR A 173 25.20 -15.91 -12.59
C THR A 173 24.90 -15.14 -11.30
N PRO A 174 25.59 -15.48 -10.19
CA PRO A 174 25.52 -14.74 -8.94
C PRO A 174 25.81 -13.23 -9.09
N GLU A 175 26.78 -12.87 -9.93
CA GLU A 175 27.16 -11.47 -10.18
C GLU A 175 26.05 -10.71 -10.86
N MET A 176 25.41 -11.30 -11.87
CA MET A 176 24.25 -10.70 -12.55
C MET A 176 23.08 -10.52 -11.58
N ALA A 177 22.87 -11.46 -10.66
CA ALA A 177 21.83 -11.36 -9.65
C ALA A 177 22.09 -10.18 -8.70
N ARG A 178 23.32 -10.06 -8.19
CA ARG A 178 23.70 -8.93 -7.32
C ARG A 178 23.57 -7.58 -8.04
N GLU A 179 24.02 -7.49 -9.28
CA GLU A 179 23.91 -6.28 -10.09
C GLU A 179 22.45 -5.89 -10.31
N TRP A 180 21.60 -6.87 -10.63
CA TRP A 180 20.17 -6.64 -10.83
C TRP A 180 19.51 -6.11 -9.56
N VAL A 181 19.82 -6.67 -8.38
CA VAL A 181 19.31 -6.20 -7.09
C VAL A 181 19.76 -4.76 -6.82
N ARG A 182 21.06 -4.45 -6.99
CA ARG A 182 21.59 -3.08 -6.82
C ARG A 182 20.86 -2.06 -7.70
N ASN A 183 20.62 -2.42 -8.96
CA ASN A 183 19.95 -1.54 -9.92
C ASN A 183 18.49 -1.27 -9.51
N ASN A 184 17.76 -2.27 -9.02
CA ASN A 184 16.40 -2.08 -8.53
C ASN A 184 16.34 -1.30 -7.23
N ALA A 185 17.28 -1.51 -6.31
CA ALA A 185 17.42 -0.70 -5.10
C ALA A 185 17.61 0.79 -5.43
N LYS A 186 18.54 1.11 -6.33
CA LYS A 186 18.76 2.49 -6.84
C LYS A 186 17.51 3.09 -7.49
N ASN A 187 16.67 2.25 -8.09
CA ASN A 187 15.40 2.66 -8.68
C ASN A 187 14.25 2.81 -7.68
N GLY A 188 14.49 2.55 -6.38
CA GLY A 188 13.53 2.80 -5.30
C GLY A 188 12.64 1.60 -4.98
N ALA A 189 13.03 0.38 -5.33
CA ALA A 189 12.40 -0.84 -4.83
C ALA A 189 12.53 -0.94 -3.31
N ASP A 190 11.48 -1.41 -2.64
CA ASP A 190 11.49 -1.71 -1.19
C ASP A 190 11.88 -3.15 -0.91
N GLY A 191 11.78 -3.99 -1.93
CA GLY A 191 12.10 -5.40 -1.82
C GLY A 191 12.08 -6.13 -3.17
N ILE A 192 12.39 -7.41 -3.09
CA ILE A 192 12.43 -8.31 -4.26
C ILE A 192 11.45 -9.46 -4.04
N LYS A 193 10.63 -9.74 -5.05
CA LYS A 193 9.74 -10.89 -5.11
C LYS A 193 10.35 -11.98 -5.97
N PHE A 194 10.59 -13.13 -5.37
CA PHE A 194 11.07 -14.33 -6.05
C PHE A 194 9.93 -15.29 -6.39
N PHE A 195 10.07 -16.00 -7.50
CA PHE A 195 9.23 -17.12 -7.90
C PHE A 195 10.03 -18.44 -7.98
N GLY A 196 11.25 -18.41 -7.46
CA GLY A 196 12.27 -19.43 -7.58
C GLY A 196 13.38 -19.01 -8.53
N SER A 197 14.54 -19.58 -8.32
CA SER A 197 15.74 -19.46 -9.17
C SER A 197 16.69 -20.58 -8.78
N GLU A 198 17.79 -20.76 -9.54
CA GLU A 198 18.86 -21.64 -9.12
C GLU A 198 19.38 -21.24 -7.73
N PRO A 199 19.66 -22.20 -6.82
CA PRO A 199 19.99 -21.90 -5.42
C PRO A 199 21.11 -20.88 -5.23
N GLU A 200 22.20 -20.97 -5.99
CA GLU A 200 23.33 -20.06 -5.93
C GLU A 200 22.99 -18.63 -6.40
N ILE A 201 22.17 -18.52 -7.45
CA ILE A 201 21.68 -17.23 -7.97
C ILE A 201 20.76 -16.57 -6.96
N MET A 202 19.81 -17.32 -6.41
CA MET A 202 18.89 -16.83 -5.41
C MET A 202 19.61 -16.44 -4.11
N THR A 203 20.57 -17.25 -3.66
CA THR A 203 21.40 -16.94 -2.48
C THR A 203 22.17 -15.63 -2.68
N ALA A 204 22.78 -15.44 -3.85
CA ALA A 204 23.49 -14.19 -4.15
C ALA A 204 22.56 -12.97 -4.17
N ALA A 205 21.37 -13.10 -4.75
CA ALA A 205 20.37 -12.04 -4.76
C ALA A 205 19.89 -11.71 -3.33
N LEU A 206 19.60 -12.72 -2.49
CA LEU A 206 19.16 -12.55 -1.12
C LEU A 206 20.24 -11.90 -0.24
N ASP A 207 21.50 -12.30 -0.39
CA ASP A 207 22.63 -11.72 0.31
C ASP A 207 22.79 -10.22 -0.05
N GLU A 208 22.73 -9.88 -1.33
CA GLU A 208 22.82 -8.48 -1.77
C GLU A 208 21.61 -7.67 -1.30
N ASN A 209 20.41 -8.25 -1.36
CA ASN A 209 19.17 -7.65 -0.88
C ASN A 209 19.28 -7.30 0.61
N LYS A 210 19.80 -8.23 1.43
CA LYS A 210 20.04 -8.01 2.85
C LYS A 210 21.05 -6.90 3.11
N LYS A 211 22.17 -6.85 2.36
CA LYS A 211 23.18 -5.78 2.48
C LYS A 211 22.61 -4.39 2.21
N LEU A 212 21.62 -4.31 1.32
CA LEU A 212 20.94 -3.06 0.95
C LEU A 212 19.74 -2.74 1.84
N GLY A 213 19.43 -3.57 2.84
CA GLY A 213 18.29 -3.38 3.74
C GLY A 213 16.93 -3.56 3.08
N LEU A 214 16.87 -4.26 1.95
CA LEU A 214 15.62 -4.54 1.24
C LEU A 214 14.92 -5.78 1.82
N GLY A 215 13.59 -5.79 1.75
CA GLY A 215 12.81 -6.98 2.05
C GLY A 215 12.86 -8.00 0.90
N SER A 216 12.51 -9.25 1.19
CA SER A 216 12.39 -10.30 0.18
C SER A 216 11.17 -11.17 0.43
N ALA A 217 10.51 -11.56 -0.64
CA ALA A 217 9.32 -12.42 -0.62
C ALA A 217 9.48 -13.52 -1.67
N CYS A 218 9.07 -14.73 -1.37
CA CYS A 218 9.16 -15.84 -2.31
C CYS A 218 7.88 -16.64 -2.41
N HIS A 219 7.35 -16.76 -3.63
CA HIS A 219 6.41 -17.79 -4.02
C HIS A 219 7.24 -19.01 -4.45
N HIS A 220 7.42 -20.00 -3.57
CA HIS A 220 8.18 -21.20 -3.91
C HIS A 220 7.44 -22.02 -4.95
N ALA A 221 8.18 -22.50 -5.94
CA ALA A 221 7.61 -23.40 -6.96
C ALA A 221 7.33 -24.77 -6.35
N GLN A 222 6.07 -25.19 -6.35
CA GLN A 222 5.59 -26.43 -5.73
C GLN A 222 6.37 -27.68 -6.17
N LEU A 223 6.75 -27.74 -7.45
CA LEU A 223 7.49 -28.87 -8.01
C LEU A 223 8.99 -28.84 -7.68
N SER A 224 9.48 -27.79 -7.04
CA SER A 224 10.90 -27.60 -6.76
C SER A 224 11.23 -27.57 -5.26
N VAL A 225 10.28 -27.80 -4.37
CA VAL A 225 10.48 -27.74 -2.91
C VAL A 225 11.43 -28.80 -2.38
N ALA A 226 11.56 -29.94 -3.05
CA ALA A 226 12.56 -30.97 -2.72
C ALA A 226 13.99 -30.46 -2.93
N ARG A 227 14.21 -29.61 -3.92
CA ARG A 227 15.52 -29.04 -4.27
C ARG A 227 15.82 -27.76 -3.48
N TRP A 228 14.82 -26.87 -3.32
CA TRP A 228 14.92 -25.59 -2.65
C TRP A 228 13.58 -25.23 -2.01
N ASN A 229 13.49 -25.32 -0.71
CA ASN A 229 12.30 -25.03 0.08
C ASN A 229 12.53 -23.85 1.03
N VAL A 230 11.53 -23.53 1.86
CA VAL A 230 11.58 -22.38 2.78
C VAL A 230 12.75 -22.47 3.77
N LEU A 231 13.18 -23.66 4.19
CA LEU A 231 14.32 -23.80 5.11
C LEU A 231 15.63 -23.32 4.47
N HIS A 232 15.83 -23.62 3.19
CA HIS A 232 16.99 -23.19 2.44
C HIS A 232 16.96 -21.68 2.21
N SER A 233 15.84 -21.17 1.71
CA SER A 233 15.69 -19.73 1.42
C SER A 233 15.70 -18.86 2.67
N ALA A 234 15.14 -19.33 3.80
CA ALA A 234 15.20 -18.63 5.08
C ALA A 234 16.66 -18.54 5.61
N ARG A 235 17.42 -19.64 5.51
CA ARG A 235 18.86 -19.65 5.85
C ARG A 235 19.68 -18.72 4.95
N ALA A 236 19.26 -18.56 3.68
CA ALA A 236 19.88 -17.63 2.75
C ALA A 236 19.44 -16.16 2.97
N GLY A 237 18.49 -15.90 3.89
CA GLY A 237 18.07 -14.53 4.26
C GLY A 237 16.74 -14.07 3.70
N LEU A 238 15.87 -14.98 3.20
CA LEU A 238 14.50 -14.65 2.81
C LEU A 238 13.72 -14.11 4.00
N THR A 239 13.03 -12.97 3.81
CA THR A 239 12.28 -12.33 4.90
C THR A 239 10.83 -12.79 5.00
N SER A 240 10.21 -13.22 3.91
CA SER A 240 8.86 -13.78 3.94
C SER A 240 8.63 -14.87 2.89
N MET A 241 7.94 -15.94 3.31
CA MET A 241 7.38 -16.93 2.42
C MET A 241 5.97 -16.49 2.05
N GLU A 242 5.68 -16.48 0.76
CA GLU A 242 4.34 -16.22 0.27
C GLU A 242 3.62 -17.54 0.06
N HIS A 243 2.36 -17.60 0.52
CA HIS A 243 1.59 -18.82 0.52
C HIS A 243 2.26 -19.92 1.37
N TRP A 244 1.83 -21.15 1.20
CA TRP A 244 2.34 -22.32 1.94
C TRP A 244 3.18 -23.28 1.05
N TYR A 245 3.40 -22.92 -0.19
CA TYR A 245 4.06 -23.79 -1.19
C TYR A 245 5.53 -24.08 -0.90
N GLY A 246 6.17 -23.28 -0.05
CA GLY A 246 7.58 -23.49 0.31
C GLY A 246 7.82 -24.52 1.41
N LEU A 247 6.77 -25.07 2.01
CA LEU A 247 6.89 -26.08 3.06
C LEU A 247 7.41 -27.39 2.48
N PRO A 248 8.34 -28.09 3.20
CA PRO A 248 8.85 -29.40 2.76
C PRO A 248 7.82 -30.49 2.88
#